data_215e3c3054e9ceba3797fcfa53b5bcc3
#
_entry.id   215e3c3054e9ceba3797fcfa53b5bcc3
#
_cell.length_a   1.000
_cell.length_b   1.000
_cell.length_c   1.000
_cell.angle_alpha   90.00
_cell.angle_beta   90.00
_cell.angle_gamma   90.00
#
_symmetry.space_group_name_H-M   'P 1'
#
loop_
_entity.id
_entity.type
_entity.pdbx_description
1 polymer ?
#
loop_
_entity_poly.entity_id
_entity_poly.type
_entity_poly.pdbx_seq_one_letter_code
_entity_poly.pdbx_strand_id
1 'polypeptide(L)'
;MSHRFFTYRFVWFIAAGLVAMLVVACGGGDGETLSPTVVATPTSTRPATPTPYAAEEAELRDRLRTLFTRQRGVEINAVRLAGETGNTGFIAPIVDLASSGFAGDERFAIATALNLLTDQTFDTESFTLHEDAYRWLGQHPEIEPVPGYAAWKGDLYGNIDRRFIDFFYEGVPARVPLSGAQWGGVGVDGIPPLDNPKFTGPDGATYLDGDEPVFGISINGDARAYPLRILAWHELSNDVVGGKPVALVY
;
A
#
# COMPACT_ATOMS: atom_id res chain seq x y z
N MET A 1 -35.69 26.92 12.12
CA MET A 1 -34.50 26.22 12.63
C MET A 1 -34.35 24.96 11.82
N SER A 2 -33.48 25.00 10.82
CA SER A 2 -33.26 23.89 9.85
C SER A 2 -31.88 23.32 10.09
N HIS A 3 -31.82 22.11 10.64
CA HIS A 3 -30.58 21.35 10.80
C HIS A 3 -30.21 20.74 9.44
N ARG A 4 -29.17 21.26 8.79
CA ARG A 4 -28.55 20.66 7.63
C ARG A 4 -27.57 19.59 8.14
N PHE A 5 -27.92 18.32 7.94
CA PHE A 5 -27.00 17.21 8.08
C PHE A 5 -26.02 17.23 6.90
N PHE A 6 -24.75 17.46 7.20
CA PHE A 6 -23.65 17.26 6.25
C PHE A 6 -23.39 15.76 6.15
N THR A 7 -23.82 15.16 5.07
CA THR A 7 -23.42 13.78 4.72
C THR A 7 -22.06 13.83 4.05
N TYR A 8 -21.02 13.39 4.75
CA TYR A 8 -19.72 13.11 4.15
C TYR A 8 -19.86 11.89 3.23
N ARG A 9 -19.83 12.11 1.91
CA ARG A 9 -19.66 11.05 0.93
C ARG A 9 -18.17 10.76 0.84
N PHE A 10 -17.73 9.69 1.50
CA PHE A 10 -16.43 9.08 1.22
C PHE A 10 -16.49 8.48 -0.19
N VAL A 11 -15.82 9.09 -1.12
CA VAL A 11 -15.62 8.54 -2.47
C VAL A 11 -14.28 7.82 -2.45
N TRP A 12 -14.34 6.50 -2.33
CA TRP A 12 -13.20 5.63 -2.55
C TRP A 12 -13.01 5.47 -4.06
N PHE A 13 -11.91 5.98 -4.58
CA PHE A 13 -11.46 5.64 -5.93
C PHE A 13 -10.48 4.47 -5.82
N ILE A 14 -10.95 3.29 -6.22
CA ILE A 14 -10.11 2.12 -6.41
C ILE A 14 -9.41 2.30 -7.76
N ALA A 15 -8.08 2.38 -7.74
CA ALA A 15 -7.29 2.24 -8.95
C ALA A 15 -7.48 0.81 -9.48
N ALA A 16 -8.10 0.69 -10.66
CA ALA A 16 -8.25 -0.57 -11.36
C ALA A 16 -6.87 -1.03 -11.86
N GLY A 17 -6.11 -1.69 -10.99
CA GLY A 17 -4.95 -2.47 -11.37
C GLY A 17 -5.41 -3.81 -11.95
N LEU A 18 -5.05 -4.07 -13.19
CA LEU A 18 -5.30 -5.32 -13.90
C LEU A 18 -4.68 -6.48 -13.10
N VAL A 19 -5.50 -7.25 -12.39
CA VAL A 19 -5.07 -8.51 -11.75
C VAL A 19 -4.98 -9.57 -12.82
N ALA A 20 -3.77 -9.87 -13.28
CA ALA A 20 -3.51 -11.04 -14.11
C ALA A 20 -3.68 -12.31 -13.27
N MET A 21 -4.78 -13.03 -13.49
CA MET A 21 -5.02 -14.36 -12.94
C MET A 21 -3.99 -15.33 -13.51
N LEU A 22 -3.00 -15.75 -12.71
CA LEU A 22 -2.14 -16.87 -13.05
C LEU A 22 -2.83 -18.16 -12.59
N VAL A 23 -3.56 -18.81 -13.50
CA VAL A 23 -4.02 -20.18 -13.29
C VAL A 23 -2.86 -21.11 -13.62
N VAL A 24 -2.18 -21.64 -12.60
CA VAL A 24 -1.23 -22.73 -12.77
C VAL A 24 -2.02 -24.04 -12.78
N ALA A 25 -2.26 -24.61 -13.97
CA ALA A 25 -2.74 -25.97 -14.11
C ALA A 25 -1.56 -26.93 -13.95
N CYS A 26 -1.43 -27.61 -12.82
CA CYS A 26 -0.56 -28.78 -12.68
C CYS A 26 -1.37 -30.04 -13.03
N GLY A 27 -0.90 -30.73 -14.09
CA GLY A 27 -1.38 -32.03 -14.53
C GLY A 27 -1.08 -33.13 -13.51
N GLY A 28 -1.89 -34.21 -13.52
CA GLY A 28 -1.96 -35.26 -12.54
C GLY A 28 -0.71 -36.13 -12.39
N GLY A 29 -0.60 -36.75 -11.20
CA GLY A 29 0.34 -37.77 -10.81
C GLY A 29 0.14 -38.15 -9.35
N ASP A 30 -0.35 -39.31 -9.13
CA ASP A 30 -0.30 -40.24 -8.00
C ASP A 30 -0.32 -39.75 -6.54
N GLY A 31 -1.23 -40.39 -5.79
CA GLY A 31 -1.57 -40.05 -4.42
C GLY A 31 -0.43 -40.18 -3.41
N GLU A 32 -0.03 -39.04 -2.87
CA GLU A 32 0.60 -38.98 -1.56
C GLU A 32 -0.21 -38.06 -0.65
N THR A 33 -0.58 -38.63 0.52
CA THR A 33 -1.21 -37.90 1.60
C THR A 33 -0.29 -36.79 2.08
N LEU A 34 -0.51 -35.58 1.58
CA LEU A 34 0.22 -34.41 2.07
C LEU A 34 -0.31 -34.03 3.45
N SER A 35 0.47 -34.28 4.48
CA SER A 35 0.34 -33.59 5.77
C SER A 35 0.37 -32.07 5.52
N PRO A 36 -0.40 -31.27 6.24
CA PRO A 36 -0.35 -29.82 6.08
C PRO A 36 1.05 -29.35 6.45
N THR A 37 1.84 -29.02 5.43
CA THR A 37 3.10 -28.31 5.63
C THR A 37 2.73 -26.95 6.18
N VAL A 38 3.02 -26.73 7.46
CA VAL A 38 3.04 -25.40 8.04
C VAL A 38 3.99 -24.58 7.19
N VAL A 39 3.45 -23.66 6.38
CA VAL A 39 4.27 -22.68 5.67
C VAL A 39 4.91 -21.86 6.76
N ALA A 40 6.19 -22.13 7.01
CA ALA A 40 6.99 -21.32 7.90
C ALA A 40 6.90 -19.88 7.39
N THR A 41 6.45 -18.98 8.22
CA THR A 41 6.55 -17.54 8.00
C THR A 41 8.00 -17.26 7.58
N PRO A 42 8.24 -16.63 6.43
CA PRO A 42 9.61 -16.35 6.02
C PRO A 42 10.24 -15.49 7.11
N THR A 43 11.19 -16.04 7.83
CA THR A 43 12.05 -15.27 8.73
C THR A 43 12.83 -14.33 7.82
N SER A 44 12.44 -13.06 7.80
CA SER A 44 13.11 -12.01 7.05
C SER A 44 14.52 -11.86 7.62
N THR A 45 15.48 -12.55 7.04
CA THR A 45 16.90 -12.30 7.29
C THR A 45 17.26 -11.04 6.52
N ARG A 46 17.21 -9.90 7.20
CA ARG A 46 17.77 -8.65 6.69
C ARG A 46 19.21 -8.89 6.27
N PRO A 47 19.60 -8.58 5.02
CA PRO A 47 20.98 -8.73 4.57
C PRO A 47 21.92 -7.95 5.51
N ALA A 48 22.98 -8.61 5.98
CA ALA A 48 24.00 -7.98 6.80
C ALA A 48 24.89 -7.11 5.89
N THR A 49 25.04 -5.85 6.28
CA THR A 49 26.00 -4.85 5.81
C THR A 49 25.79 -4.33 4.37
N PRO A 50 25.47 -3.04 4.21
CA PRO A 50 25.39 -2.42 2.88
C PRO A 50 26.78 -2.32 2.23
N THR A 51 26.81 -2.52 0.91
CA THR A 51 27.97 -2.23 0.05
C THR A 51 28.40 -0.76 0.22
N PRO A 52 29.71 -0.43 0.19
CA PRO A 52 30.17 0.95 0.23
C PRO A 52 29.59 1.72 -0.96
N TYR A 53 28.84 2.79 -0.69
CA TYR A 53 28.24 3.65 -1.72
C TYR A 53 29.29 4.61 -2.27
N ALA A 54 29.12 5.00 -3.55
CA ALA A 54 29.82 6.14 -4.13
C ALA A 54 29.49 7.40 -3.30
N ALA A 55 30.39 8.38 -3.27
CA ALA A 55 30.22 9.60 -2.47
C ALA A 55 28.91 10.35 -2.79
N GLU A 56 28.50 10.35 -4.06
CA GLU A 56 27.23 10.94 -4.51
C GLU A 56 26.01 10.23 -3.92
N GLU A 57 26.00 8.88 -3.91
CA GLU A 57 24.92 8.12 -3.29
C GLU A 57 24.86 8.36 -1.77
N ALA A 58 25.99 8.52 -1.11
CA ALA A 58 26.05 8.84 0.31
C ALA A 58 25.42 10.21 0.59
N GLU A 59 25.68 11.21 -0.24
CA GLU A 59 25.07 12.52 -0.11
C GLU A 59 23.56 12.46 -0.32
N LEU A 60 23.08 11.75 -1.33
CA LEU A 60 21.64 11.58 -1.58
C LEU A 60 20.93 10.87 -0.41
N ARG A 61 21.55 9.83 0.16
CA ARG A 61 21.05 9.14 1.34
C ARG A 61 20.99 10.06 2.57
N ASP A 62 21.99 10.86 2.77
CA ASP A 62 22.02 11.81 3.90
C ASP A 62 20.94 12.89 3.74
N ARG A 63 20.75 13.42 2.54
CA ARG A 63 19.64 14.36 2.25
C ARG A 63 18.28 13.69 2.49
N LEU A 64 18.09 12.45 2.01
CA LEU A 64 16.85 11.70 2.24
C LEU A 64 16.54 11.56 3.73
N ARG A 65 17.53 11.21 4.55
CA ARG A 65 17.35 11.05 6.00
C ARG A 65 16.97 12.37 6.69
N THR A 66 17.31 13.52 6.13
CA THR A 66 16.94 14.81 6.71
C THR A 66 15.50 15.21 6.45
N LEU A 67 14.79 14.58 5.50
CA LEU A 67 13.41 14.95 5.18
C LEU A 67 12.45 14.67 6.33
N PHE A 68 12.73 13.63 7.10
CA PHE A 68 11.91 13.20 8.22
C PHE A 68 12.75 12.64 9.35
N THR A 69 12.44 13.00 10.58
CA THR A 69 13.00 12.38 11.78
C THR A 69 11.89 12.05 12.77
N ARG A 70 12.08 10.95 13.54
CA ARG A 70 11.09 10.52 14.55
C ARG A 70 10.81 11.57 15.62
N GLN A 71 11.81 12.39 15.95
CA GLN A 71 11.70 13.39 17.02
C GLN A 71 11.04 14.67 16.55
N ARG A 72 11.22 15.04 15.29
CA ARG A 72 10.83 16.36 14.76
C ARG A 72 9.78 16.30 13.67
N GLY A 73 9.47 15.10 13.16
CA GLY A 73 8.55 14.93 12.05
C GLY A 73 9.17 15.36 10.72
N VAL A 74 8.38 16.00 9.88
CA VAL A 74 8.79 16.54 8.57
C VAL A 74 9.67 17.79 8.77
N GLU A 75 10.82 17.79 8.13
CA GLU A 75 11.76 18.91 8.18
C GLU A 75 11.56 19.83 6.96
N ILE A 76 10.80 20.91 7.16
CA ILE A 76 10.38 21.83 6.10
C ILE A 76 11.58 22.32 5.25
N ASN A 77 12.68 22.74 5.90
CA ASN A 77 13.85 23.22 5.17
C ASN A 77 14.51 22.12 4.33
N ALA A 78 14.53 20.87 4.83
CA ALA A 78 15.08 19.75 4.09
C ALA A 78 14.23 19.43 2.86
N VAL A 79 12.89 19.43 3.01
CA VAL A 79 11.95 19.25 1.90
C VAL A 79 12.14 20.32 0.82
N ARG A 80 12.23 21.60 1.22
CA ARG A 80 12.49 22.72 0.30
C ARG A 80 13.82 22.54 -0.45
N LEU A 81 14.89 22.21 0.27
CA LEU A 81 16.20 21.98 -0.33
C LEU A 81 16.21 20.78 -1.29
N ALA A 82 15.47 19.72 -0.97
CA ALA A 82 15.32 18.57 -1.87
C ALA A 82 14.61 18.99 -3.18
N GLY A 83 13.57 19.82 -3.11
CA GLY A 83 12.90 20.38 -4.28
C GLY A 83 13.86 21.23 -5.15
N GLU A 84 14.69 22.07 -4.53
CA GLU A 84 15.66 22.94 -5.21
C GLU A 84 16.79 22.18 -5.91
N THR A 85 17.02 20.90 -5.59
CA THR A 85 18.06 20.09 -6.27
C THR A 85 17.74 19.79 -7.72
N GLY A 86 16.45 19.81 -8.11
CA GLY A 86 15.99 19.33 -9.41
C GLY A 86 16.11 17.80 -9.58
N ASN A 87 16.50 17.05 -8.54
CA ASN A 87 16.62 15.59 -8.61
C ASN A 87 15.26 14.93 -8.40
N THR A 88 14.68 14.43 -9.49
CA THR A 88 13.34 13.79 -9.50
C THR A 88 13.24 12.56 -8.59
N GLY A 89 14.35 11.95 -8.20
CA GLY A 89 14.38 10.84 -7.23
C GLY A 89 13.85 11.21 -5.84
N PHE A 90 13.73 12.50 -5.51
CA PHE A 90 13.10 12.96 -4.27
C PHE A 90 11.56 13.05 -4.35
N ILE A 91 10.96 12.88 -5.53
CA ILE A 91 9.49 12.96 -5.67
C ILE A 91 8.80 11.89 -4.82
N ALA A 92 9.19 10.62 -4.95
CA ALA A 92 8.56 9.54 -4.20
C ALA A 92 8.64 9.73 -2.66
N PRO A 93 9.81 10.05 -2.06
CA PRO A 93 9.89 10.38 -0.64
C PRO A 93 8.97 11.53 -0.22
N ILE A 94 8.89 12.60 -1.02
CA ILE A 94 8.08 13.77 -0.71
C ILE A 94 6.58 13.45 -0.81
N VAL A 95 6.17 12.62 -1.78
CA VAL A 95 4.79 12.10 -1.87
C VAL A 95 4.44 11.23 -0.65
N ASP A 96 5.36 10.37 -0.19
CA ASP A 96 5.15 9.59 1.03
C ASP A 96 4.97 10.46 2.28
N LEU A 97 5.70 11.56 2.39
CA LEU A 97 5.50 12.52 3.49
C LEU A 97 4.09 13.10 3.46
N ALA A 98 3.58 13.46 2.27
CA ALA A 98 2.23 13.98 2.12
C ALA A 98 1.16 12.95 2.53
N SER A 99 1.37 11.66 2.24
CA SER A 99 0.40 10.60 2.48
C SER A 99 0.44 10.02 3.88
N SER A 100 1.56 10.16 4.59
CA SER A 100 1.78 9.52 5.91
C SER A 100 1.02 10.17 7.08
N GLY A 101 0.34 11.28 6.85
CA GLY A 101 -0.33 12.04 7.91
C GLY A 101 0.62 12.82 8.84
N PHE A 102 1.94 12.78 8.59
CA PHE A 102 2.93 13.54 9.36
C PHE A 102 3.15 14.96 8.83
N ALA A 103 2.60 15.27 7.66
CA ALA A 103 2.88 16.50 6.95
C ALA A 103 2.07 17.71 7.44
N GLY A 104 0.95 17.52 8.11
CA GLY A 104 0.16 18.58 8.72
C GLY A 104 0.21 19.94 8.01
N ASP A 105 0.75 20.95 8.68
CA ASP A 105 0.90 22.31 8.18
C ASP A 105 2.10 22.46 7.21
N GLU A 106 2.96 21.43 7.05
CA GLU A 106 4.08 21.39 6.10
C GLU A 106 3.65 21.21 4.64
N ARG A 107 2.36 21.07 4.40
CA ARG A 107 1.75 20.85 3.08
C ARG A 107 2.23 21.86 2.03
N PHE A 108 2.35 23.12 2.40
CA PHE A 108 2.86 24.17 1.51
C PHE A 108 4.28 23.87 1.02
N ALA A 109 5.18 23.46 1.90
CA ALA A 109 6.56 23.13 1.54
C ALA A 109 6.63 21.90 0.64
N ILE A 110 5.81 20.89 0.92
CA ILE A 110 5.70 19.65 0.13
C ILE A 110 5.20 19.98 -1.28
N ALA A 111 4.09 20.71 -1.42
CA ALA A 111 3.56 21.09 -2.73
C ALA A 111 4.56 21.94 -3.52
N THR A 112 5.23 22.90 -2.86
CA THR A 112 6.26 23.73 -3.49
C THR A 112 7.42 22.88 -4.01
N ALA A 113 7.92 21.94 -3.22
CA ALA A 113 9.01 21.05 -3.63
C ALA A 113 8.57 20.12 -4.81
N LEU A 114 7.36 19.58 -4.76
CA LEU A 114 6.82 18.80 -5.86
C LEU A 114 6.66 19.62 -7.15
N ASN A 115 6.20 20.88 -7.05
CA ASN A 115 6.10 21.77 -8.20
C ASN A 115 7.45 22.05 -8.84
N LEU A 116 8.51 22.16 -8.04
CA LEU A 116 9.88 22.35 -8.55
C LEU A 116 10.43 21.09 -9.24
N LEU A 117 9.99 19.92 -8.83
CA LEU A 117 10.53 18.63 -9.30
C LEU A 117 9.75 18.05 -10.49
N THR A 118 8.51 18.49 -10.74
CA THR A 118 7.58 17.77 -11.64
C THR A 118 7.05 18.62 -12.79
N ASP A 119 7.39 19.88 -12.92
CA ASP A 119 6.74 20.82 -13.86
C ASP A 119 5.19 20.88 -13.75
N GLN A 120 4.65 20.39 -12.62
CA GLN A 120 3.22 20.48 -12.29
C GLN A 120 2.93 21.70 -11.42
N THR A 121 1.64 21.99 -11.27
CA THR A 121 1.14 23.00 -10.32
C THR A 121 0.20 22.32 -9.33
N PHE A 122 0.77 21.66 -8.32
CA PHE A 122 -0.01 21.16 -7.20
C PHE A 122 -0.44 22.32 -6.32
N ASP A 123 -1.72 22.33 -5.95
CA ASP A 123 -2.27 23.35 -5.05
C ASP A 123 -1.69 23.18 -3.64
N THR A 124 -1.03 24.21 -3.15
CA THR A 124 -0.35 24.25 -1.86
C THR A 124 -1.30 24.18 -0.67
N GLU A 125 -2.59 24.46 -0.88
CA GLU A 125 -3.63 24.45 0.17
C GLU A 125 -4.59 23.27 0.02
N SER A 126 -4.46 22.47 -1.05
CA SER A 126 -5.36 21.35 -1.32
C SER A 126 -5.25 20.25 -0.28
N PHE A 127 -6.41 19.80 0.19
CA PHE A 127 -6.51 18.61 1.06
C PHE A 127 -6.29 17.30 0.30
N THR A 128 -6.35 17.33 -1.04
CA THR A 128 -6.11 16.17 -1.91
C THR A 128 -4.69 16.16 -2.50
N LEU A 129 -3.80 17.03 -2.02
CA LEU A 129 -2.42 17.11 -2.51
C LEU A 129 -1.75 15.74 -2.63
N HIS A 130 -1.87 14.90 -1.59
CA HIS A 130 -1.25 13.58 -1.58
C HIS A 130 -1.84 12.65 -2.65
N GLU A 131 -3.16 12.68 -2.85
CA GLU A 131 -3.85 11.86 -3.86
C GLU A 131 -3.46 12.29 -5.28
N ASP A 132 -3.38 13.60 -5.52
CA ASP A 132 -3.03 14.15 -6.82
C ASP A 132 -1.56 13.87 -7.17
N ALA A 133 -0.66 14.08 -6.22
CA ALA A 133 0.76 13.81 -6.37
C ALA A 133 1.04 12.30 -6.54
N TYR A 134 0.37 11.45 -5.78
CA TYR A 134 0.47 10.00 -5.90
C TYR A 134 -0.05 9.50 -7.25
N ARG A 135 -1.21 9.99 -7.69
CA ARG A 135 -1.77 9.65 -9.00
C ARG A 135 -0.81 10.07 -10.13
N TRP A 136 -0.22 11.24 -10.01
CA TRP A 136 0.77 11.71 -10.97
C TRP A 136 2.00 10.82 -10.98
N LEU A 137 2.57 10.49 -9.80
CA LEU A 137 3.74 9.60 -9.68
C LEU A 137 3.45 8.21 -10.27
N GLY A 138 2.25 7.68 -10.08
CA GLY A 138 1.82 6.39 -10.66
C GLY A 138 1.78 6.38 -12.19
N GLN A 139 1.71 7.55 -12.84
CA GLN A 139 1.78 7.71 -14.30
C GLN A 139 3.23 7.86 -14.80
N HIS A 140 4.21 7.95 -13.89
CA HIS A 140 5.63 8.15 -14.21
C HIS A 140 6.49 7.04 -13.59
N PRO A 141 6.29 5.76 -14.01
CA PRO A 141 7.02 4.63 -13.47
C PRO A 141 8.51 4.64 -13.76
N GLU A 142 8.97 5.51 -14.67
CA GLU A 142 10.37 5.73 -15.00
C GLU A 142 11.14 6.51 -13.93
N ILE A 143 10.44 7.14 -12.96
CA ILE A 143 11.08 7.89 -11.88
C ILE A 143 11.60 6.94 -10.82
N GLU A 144 12.92 6.78 -10.78
CA GLU A 144 13.60 5.99 -9.77
C GLU A 144 13.84 6.82 -8.51
N PRO A 145 13.41 6.36 -7.33
CA PRO A 145 13.70 7.04 -6.08
C PRO A 145 15.20 7.09 -5.77
N VAL A 146 15.61 8.11 -5.01
CA VAL A 146 17.01 8.22 -4.54
C VAL A 146 17.45 6.98 -3.75
N PRO A 147 18.75 6.64 -3.77
CA PRO A 147 19.31 5.51 -3.03
C PRO A 147 18.93 5.56 -1.54
N GLY A 148 18.57 4.41 -0.98
CA GLY A 148 18.16 4.30 0.42
C GLY A 148 16.67 4.51 0.67
N TYR A 149 15.88 4.81 -0.36
CA TYR A 149 14.46 5.08 -0.26
C TYR A 149 13.68 3.96 0.44
N ALA A 150 13.93 2.69 0.11
CA ALA A 150 13.22 1.58 0.72
C ALA A 150 13.38 1.54 2.25
N ALA A 151 14.61 1.66 2.74
CA ALA A 151 14.87 1.66 4.17
C ALA A 151 14.32 2.92 4.85
N TRP A 152 14.44 4.09 4.21
CA TRP A 152 13.88 5.33 4.71
C TRP A 152 12.34 5.27 4.82
N LYS A 153 11.67 4.68 3.83
CA LYS A 153 10.22 4.46 3.87
C LYS A 153 9.82 3.53 5.02
N GLY A 154 10.61 2.49 5.26
CA GLY A 154 10.45 1.63 6.43
C GLY A 154 10.57 2.39 7.74
N ASP A 155 11.53 3.31 7.85
CA ASP A 155 11.69 4.16 9.02
C ASP A 155 10.52 5.16 9.16
N LEU A 156 10.03 5.74 8.07
CA LEU A 156 8.87 6.63 8.06
C LEU A 156 7.62 5.91 8.56
N TYR A 157 7.24 4.80 7.92
CA TYR A 157 6.05 4.03 8.30
C TYR A 157 6.23 3.28 9.62
N GLY A 158 7.46 2.97 10.01
CA GLY A 158 7.81 2.41 11.31
C GLY A 158 7.47 3.31 12.51
N ASN A 159 7.11 4.58 12.27
CA ASN A 159 6.53 5.44 13.32
C ASN A 159 5.05 5.18 13.56
N ILE A 160 4.36 4.64 12.55
CA ILE A 160 2.96 4.23 12.65
C ILE A 160 2.89 2.85 13.32
N ASP A 161 3.61 1.88 12.73
CA ASP A 161 3.78 0.54 13.28
C ASP A 161 5.17 0.02 12.93
N ARG A 162 5.96 -0.36 13.94
CA ARG A 162 7.34 -0.82 13.76
C ARG A 162 7.47 -2.02 12.81
N ARG A 163 6.43 -2.81 12.66
CA ARG A 163 6.40 -3.97 11.75
C ARG A 163 6.50 -3.56 10.28
N PHE A 164 6.21 -2.30 9.92
CA PHE A 164 6.42 -1.82 8.55
C PHE A 164 7.88 -1.88 8.11
N ILE A 165 8.85 -1.85 9.03
CA ILE A 165 10.27 -1.99 8.73
C ILE A 165 10.58 -3.36 8.08
N ASP A 166 9.79 -4.38 8.38
CA ASP A 166 9.96 -5.73 7.82
C ASP A 166 9.50 -5.82 6.34
N PHE A 167 8.72 -4.83 5.86
CA PHE A 167 8.24 -4.75 4.48
C PHE A 167 9.04 -3.76 3.62
N PHE A 168 9.70 -2.79 4.25
CA PHE A 168 10.46 -1.75 3.55
C PHE A 168 11.89 -1.71 4.08
N TYR A 169 12.80 -2.34 3.37
CA TYR A 169 14.24 -2.38 3.67
C TYR A 169 15.05 -2.42 2.38
N GLU A 170 16.34 -2.08 2.46
CA GLU A 170 17.21 -2.08 1.30
C GLU A 170 17.33 -3.48 0.68
N GLY A 171 17.04 -3.59 -0.63
CA GLY A 171 17.04 -4.85 -1.34
C GLY A 171 15.82 -5.74 -1.10
N VAL A 172 14.73 -5.20 -0.54
CA VAL A 172 13.47 -5.94 -0.41
C VAL A 172 13.00 -6.43 -1.78
N PRO A 173 12.65 -7.72 -1.95
CA PRO A 173 12.13 -8.21 -3.20
C PRO A 173 10.71 -7.67 -3.43
N ALA A 174 10.54 -6.80 -4.41
CA ALA A 174 9.25 -6.20 -4.76
C ALA A 174 8.91 -6.52 -6.22
N ARG A 175 7.63 -6.78 -6.50
CA ARG A 175 7.10 -6.97 -7.86
C ARG A 175 6.48 -5.69 -8.43
N VAL A 176 6.37 -4.67 -7.60
CA VAL A 176 5.83 -3.34 -7.95
C VAL A 176 6.78 -2.28 -7.41
N PRO A 177 6.82 -1.09 -7.98
CA PRO A 177 7.59 0.01 -7.42
C PRO A 177 7.19 0.26 -5.96
N LEU A 178 8.16 0.40 -5.05
CA LEU A 178 7.88 0.69 -3.64
C LEU A 178 7.20 2.04 -3.44
N SER A 179 7.39 2.98 -4.37
CA SER A 179 6.66 4.26 -4.43
C SER A 179 5.15 4.08 -4.63
N GLY A 180 4.73 2.94 -5.21
CA GLY A 180 3.33 2.57 -5.37
C GLY A 180 2.67 1.96 -4.12
N ALA A 181 3.43 1.66 -3.07
CA ALA A 181 2.91 1.13 -1.81
C ALA A 181 2.69 2.29 -0.82
N GLN A 182 1.44 2.60 -0.49
CA GLN A 182 1.10 3.67 0.45
C GLN A 182 0.47 3.12 1.72
N TRP A 183 0.57 3.92 2.79
CA TRP A 183 -0.13 3.62 4.03
C TRP A 183 -1.64 3.76 3.86
N GLY A 184 -2.37 2.70 4.16
CA GLY A 184 -3.83 2.62 4.05
C GLY A 184 -4.60 3.07 5.29
N GLY A 185 -3.97 3.81 6.23
CA GLY A 185 -4.67 4.36 7.41
C GLY A 185 -4.64 3.47 8.66
N VAL A 186 -4.06 2.26 8.58
CA VAL A 186 -4.02 1.31 9.71
C VAL A 186 -2.59 0.77 9.91
N GLY A 187 -2.33 0.16 11.08
CA GLY A 187 -1.10 -0.60 11.32
C GLY A 187 -1.10 -1.93 10.56
N VAL A 188 0.02 -2.64 10.62
CA VAL A 188 0.13 -4.01 10.07
C VAL A 188 -0.92 -4.90 10.71
N ASP A 189 -1.63 -5.70 9.92
CA ASP A 189 -2.78 -6.53 10.36
C ASP A 189 -3.88 -5.75 11.08
N GLY A 190 -3.97 -4.43 10.85
CA GLY A 190 -4.97 -3.57 11.47
C GLY A 190 -6.40 -3.84 10.96
N ILE A 191 -6.52 -4.45 9.78
CA ILE A 191 -7.77 -4.97 9.23
C ILE A 191 -7.68 -6.49 9.24
N PRO A 192 -8.42 -7.18 10.13
CA PRO A 192 -8.33 -8.63 10.23
C PRO A 192 -8.91 -9.31 8.98
N PRO A 193 -8.19 -10.26 8.36
CA PRO A 193 -8.70 -10.98 7.20
C PRO A 193 -9.89 -11.87 7.58
N LEU A 194 -10.75 -12.15 6.61
CA LEU A 194 -11.83 -13.12 6.73
C LEU A 194 -11.29 -14.52 6.36
N ASP A 195 -10.78 -15.23 7.34
CA ASP A 195 -10.18 -16.55 7.15
C ASP A 195 -11.22 -17.66 7.30
N ASN A 196 -11.29 -18.57 6.31
CA ASN A 196 -12.18 -19.73 6.29
C ASN A 196 -13.63 -19.34 6.65
N PRO A 197 -14.28 -18.44 5.89
CA PRO A 197 -15.60 -17.92 6.22
C PRO A 197 -16.64 -19.02 6.30
N LYS A 198 -17.59 -18.84 7.20
CA LYS A 198 -18.74 -19.74 7.31
C LYS A 198 -19.83 -19.28 6.35
N PHE A 199 -20.32 -20.21 5.54
CA PHE A 199 -21.38 -19.96 4.57
C PHE A 199 -22.73 -20.49 5.07
N THR A 200 -23.78 -19.84 4.62
CA THR A 200 -25.14 -20.29 4.75
C THR A 200 -25.75 -20.58 3.36
N GLY A 201 -26.77 -21.42 3.30
CA GLY A 201 -27.53 -21.59 2.06
C GLY A 201 -28.38 -20.35 1.73
N PRO A 202 -28.94 -20.28 0.50
CA PRO A 202 -29.75 -19.14 0.06
C PRO A 202 -30.88 -18.77 1.02
N ASP A 203 -31.58 -19.79 1.57
CA ASP A 203 -32.68 -19.59 2.50
C ASP A 203 -32.25 -18.96 3.84
N GLY A 204 -31.00 -19.14 4.21
CA GLY A 204 -30.41 -18.52 5.42
C GLY A 204 -29.80 -17.14 5.19
N ALA A 205 -29.67 -16.70 3.94
CA ALA A 205 -29.08 -15.41 3.58
C ALA A 205 -30.09 -14.23 3.64
N THR A 206 -31.03 -14.30 4.55
CA THR A 206 -32.12 -13.31 4.71
C THR A 206 -31.65 -11.91 5.13
N TYR A 207 -30.38 -11.79 5.48
CA TYR A 207 -29.73 -10.52 5.83
C TYR A 207 -29.21 -9.75 4.60
N LEU A 208 -29.27 -10.36 3.39
CA LEU A 208 -28.87 -9.72 2.13
C LEU A 208 -30.11 -9.20 1.41
N ASP A 209 -29.98 -8.00 0.83
CA ASP A 209 -30.97 -7.48 -0.09
C ASP A 209 -30.83 -8.13 -1.46
N GLY A 210 -31.94 -8.22 -2.23
CA GLY A 210 -31.95 -8.95 -3.50
C GLY A 210 -31.06 -8.36 -4.60
N ASP A 211 -30.66 -7.10 -4.45
CA ASP A 211 -29.77 -6.35 -5.36
C ASP A 211 -28.37 -6.09 -4.75
N GLU A 212 -28.08 -6.71 -3.60
CA GLU A 212 -26.78 -6.52 -2.96
C GLU A 212 -25.66 -7.15 -3.79
N PRO A 213 -24.59 -6.40 -4.12
CA PRO A 213 -23.48 -6.90 -4.92
C PRO A 213 -22.66 -7.95 -4.14
N VAL A 214 -22.28 -9.02 -4.85
CA VAL A 214 -21.46 -10.10 -4.30
C VAL A 214 -20.34 -10.46 -5.28
N PHE A 215 -19.22 -10.93 -4.77
CA PHE A 215 -18.27 -11.71 -5.57
C PHE A 215 -18.72 -13.17 -5.60
N GLY A 216 -18.99 -13.67 -6.81
CA GLY A 216 -19.33 -15.08 -7.03
C GLY A 216 -18.13 -15.86 -7.57
N ILE A 217 -17.85 -17.03 -7.02
CA ILE A 217 -16.85 -17.97 -7.53
C ILE A 217 -17.41 -19.38 -7.54
N SER A 218 -17.07 -20.18 -8.56
CA SER A 218 -17.38 -21.59 -8.60
C SER A 218 -16.18 -22.39 -9.08
N ILE A 219 -15.74 -23.33 -8.27
CA ILE A 219 -14.60 -24.21 -8.55
C ILE A 219 -15.03 -25.64 -8.26
N ASN A 220 -14.86 -26.54 -9.22
CA ASN A 220 -15.19 -27.96 -9.09
C ASN A 220 -16.63 -28.24 -8.56
N GLY A 221 -17.59 -27.36 -8.92
CA GLY A 221 -18.98 -27.47 -8.47
C GLY A 221 -19.28 -26.89 -7.08
N ASP A 222 -18.26 -26.42 -6.34
CA ASP A 222 -18.44 -25.64 -5.11
C ASP A 222 -18.60 -24.16 -5.50
N ALA A 223 -19.82 -23.64 -5.29
CA ALA A 223 -20.16 -22.25 -5.60
C ALA A 223 -20.32 -21.45 -4.32
N ARG A 224 -19.68 -20.27 -4.27
CA ARG A 224 -19.71 -19.36 -3.12
C ARG A 224 -19.96 -17.94 -3.56
N ALA A 225 -20.65 -17.18 -2.71
CA ALA A 225 -20.88 -15.75 -2.88
C ALA A 225 -20.38 -15.00 -1.63
N TYR A 226 -19.58 -13.98 -1.86
CA TYR A 226 -19.00 -13.13 -0.81
C TYR A 226 -19.61 -11.74 -0.94
N PRO A 227 -20.50 -11.33 -0.01
CA PRO A 227 -21.11 -10.01 -0.05
C PRO A 227 -20.04 -8.90 0.08
N LEU A 228 -20.06 -7.90 -0.83
CA LEU A 228 -19.08 -6.83 -0.80
C LEU A 228 -19.13 -6.03 0.50
N ARG A 229 -20.31 -5.89 1.08
CA ARG A 229 -20.51 -5.25 2.39
C ARG A 229 -19.73 -5.92 3.51
N ILE A 230 -19.59 -7.27 3.47
CA ILE A 230 -18.80 -8.02 4.46
C ILE A 230 -17.31 -7.89 4.13
N LEU A 231 -16.94 -8.04 2.86
CA LEU A 231 -15.54 -7.90 2.43
C LEU A 231 -14.97 -6.53 2.73
N ALA A 232 -15.76 -5.46 2.64
CA ALA A 232 -15.33 -4.09 2.96
C ALA A 232 -14.82 -3.91 4.41
N TRP A 233 -15.18 -4.82 5.33
CA TRP A 233 -14.67 -4.82 6.71
C TRP A 233 -13.37 -5.61 6.86
N HIS A 234 -13.03 -6.45 5.89
CA HIS A 234 -11.92 -7.40 5.98
C HIS A 234 -10.86 -7.18 4.90
N GLU A 235 -11.22 -6.56 3.77
CA GLU A 235 -10.38 -6.28 2.58
C GLU A 235 -9.74 -7.54 1.96
N LEU A 236 -9.59 -8.61 2.74
CA LEU A 236 -9.01 -9.89 2.31
C LEU A 236 -9.84 -11.05 2.86
N SER A 237 -10.18 -12.00 2.01
CA SER A 237 -10.72 -13.30 2.44
C SER A 237 -9.85 -14.45 1.95
N ASN A 238 -9.45 -15.34 2.86
CA ASN A 238 -8.76 -16.58 2.57
C ASN A 238 -9.70 -17.75 2.75
N ASP A 239 -9.89 -18.55 1.70
CA ASP A 239 -10.83 -19.67 1.70
C ASP A 239 -10.31 -20.85 0.88
N VAL A 240 -11.00 -21.98 0.96
CA VAL A 240 -10.78 -23.15 0.12
C VAL A 240 -12.08 -23.49 -0.60
N VAL A 241 -12.14 -23.23 -1.90
CA VAL A 241 -13.32 -23.47 -2.75
C VAL A 241 -13.06 -24.64 -3.67
N GLY A 242 -13.92 -25.66 -3.63
CA GLY A 242 -13.77 -26.86 -4.44
C GLY A 242 -12.41 -27.56 -4.31
N GLY A 243 -11.81 -27.50 -3.10
CA GLY A 243 -10.49 -28.04 -2.81
C GLY A 243 -9.31 -27.18 -3.29
N LYS A 244 -9.55 -25.96 -3.76
CA LYS A 244 -8.49 -25.03 -4.18
C LYS A 244 -8.39 -23.85 -3.22
N PRO A 245 -7.18 -23.47 -2.77
CA PRO A 245 -7.00 -22.27 -1.98
C PRO A 245 -7.32 -21.03 -2.84
N VAL A 246 -8.05 -20.11 -2.24
CA VAL A 246 -8.47 -18.83 -2.87
C VAL A 246 -8.13 -17.69 -1.92
N ALA A 247 -7.50 -16.66 -2.45
CA ALA A 247 -7.37 -15.36 -1.78
C ALA A 247 -8.21 -14.36 -2.57
N LEU A 248 -9.21 -13.80 -1.93
CA LEU A 248 -10.08 -12.77 -2.49
C LEU A 248 -9.68 -11.43 -1.89
N VAL A 249 -9.25 -10.50 -2.72
CA VAL A 249 -8.86 -9.14 -2.32
C VAL A 249 -9.94 -8.18 -2.80
N TYR A 250 -10.38 -7.30 -1.90
CA TYR A 250 -11.41 -6.31 -2.14
C TYR A 250 -10.82 -4.90 -2.11
#